data_bad83c01d9c711c3d7f983d53de00f03
#
_entry.id   bad83c01d9c711c3d7f983d53de00f03
#
_cell.length_a   1.000
_cell.length_b   1.000
_cell.length_c   1.000
_cell.angle_alpha   90.00
_cell.angle_beta   90.00
_cell.angle_gamma   90.00
#
_symmetry.space_group_name_H-M   'P 1'
#
loop_
_entity.id
_entity.type
_entity.pdbx_description
1 polymer ?
#
loop_
_entity_poly.entity_id
_entity_poly.type
_entity_poly.pdbx_seq_one_letter_code
_entity_poly.pdbx_strand_id
1 'polypeptide(L)'
;MTEIIVVTSGKGGVGKTTTSASLSCGLARRGKKVAVIDFDIGLRNLDLIMGCERRVVYDFVNVIQGDCTLKQALIKDKRLETLYVLAASQTRDKDALSSDGVRRVLDELAAEGFDYVICDSPAGIEKGAHLAMYFADRAVVVVNPEVSSVRDSDRILGLLASKTQRAEQGNGGVKEHLLLTRYSPKRVATGEMMSVNDVKEILGLDVIGVVPESTDVLSASNSGVPVILNESSDASRAYDDAVSRLLGESLPLRFIDEPKRGFFARMFGG
;
A
#
# COMPACT_ATOMS: atom_id res chain seq x y z
N MET A 1 -10.98 17.17 -5.67
CA MET A 1 -10.59 17.05 -4.23
C MET A 1 -9.59 15.91 -4.15
N THR A 2 -8.46 16.12 -3.51
CA THR A 2 -7.41 15.11 -3.34
C THR A 2 -7.88 14.03 -2.36
N GLU A 3 -7.71 12.77 -2.70
CA GLU A 3 -8.05 11.64 -1.83
C GLU A 3 -6.79 11.08 -1.18
N ILE A 4 -6.79 10.97 0.15
CA ILE A 4 -5.68 10.45 0.94
C ILE A 4 -5.94 8.98 1.25
N ILE A 5 -5.06 8.10 0.80
CA ILE A 5 -5.18 6.65 0.97
C ILE A 5 -4.00 6.16 1.81
N VAL A 6 -4.27 5.59 2.98
CA VAL A 6 -3.23 4.92 3.75
C VAL A 6 -3.14 3.44 3.37
N VAL A 7 -1.92 2.96 3.19
CA VAL A 7 -1.62 1.52 3.07
C VAL A 7 -1.02 1.08 4.40
N THR A 8 -1.72 0.23 5.12
CA THR A 8 -1.36 -0.14 6.50
C THR A 8 -1.51 -1.64 6.77
N SER A 9 -0.96 -2.10 7.89
CA SER A 9 -1.11 -3.49 8.36
C SER A 9 -0.74 -3.63 9.83
N GLY A 10 -1.29 -4.61 10.50
CA GLY A 10 -0.90 -4.96 11.86
C GLY A 10 0.47 -5.63 11.98
N LYS A 11 0.99 -6.24 10.90
CA LYS A 11 2.22 -7.04 10.92
C LYS A 11 3.26 -6.52 9.94
N GLY A 12 4.55 -6.60 10.31
CA GLY A 12 5.66 -6.31 9.42
C GLY A 12 5.83 -7.35 8.31
N GLY A 13 6.39 -6.93 7.15
CA GLY A 13 6.75 -7.84 6.07
C GLY A 13 5.59 -8.40 5.24
N VAL A 14 4.36 -7.90 5.42
CA VAL A 14 3.19 -8.35 4.64
C VAL A 14 3.10 -7.72 3.24
N GLY A 15 3.98 -6.79 2.87
CA GLY A 15 4.02 -6.19 1.53
C GLY A 15 3.36 -4.82 1.42
N LYS A 16 3.26 -4.02 2.50
CA LYS A 16 2.73 -2.65 2.48
C LYS A 16 3.43 -1.77 1.44
N THR A 17 4.74 -1.61 1.55
CA THR A 17 5.53 -0.73 0.67
C THR A 17 5.45 -1.18 -0.79
N THR A 18 5.45 -2.48 -1.06
CA THR A 18 5.19 -3.03 -2.40
C THR A 18 3.79 -2.66 -2.90
N THR A 19 2.80 -2.72 -2.01
CA THR A 19 1.41 -2.34 -2.32
C THR A 19 1.32 -0.84 -2.57
N SER A 20 1.91 0.00 -1.72
CA SER A 20 1.95 1.46 -1.89
C SER A 20 2.57 1.86 -3.22
N ALA A 21 3.72 1.29 -3.55
CA ALA A 21 4.39 1.50 -4.85
C ALA A 21 3.51 1.05 -6.03
N SER A 22 2.89 -0.14 -5.93
CA SER A 22 2.07 -0.69 -7.01
C SER A 22 0.78 0.10 -7.21
N LEU A 23 0.06 0.45 -6.14
CA LEU A 23 -1.16 1.26 -6.23
C LEU A 23 -0.86 2.65 -6.81
N SER A 24 0.23 3.28 -6.38
CA SER A 24 0.64 4.60 -6.88
C SER A 24 0.97 4.55 -8.38
N CYS A 25 1.74 3.56 -8.82
CA CYS A 25 2.04 3.36 -10.25
C CYS A 25 0.77 3.06 -11.05
N GLY A 26 -0.12 2.21 -10.54
CA GLY A 26 -1.35 1.84 -11.23
C GLY A 26 -2.33 3.01 -11.39
N LEU A 27 -2.44 3.88 -10.40
CA LEU A 27 -3.22 5.11 -10.49
C LEU A 27 -2.59 6.09 -11.49
N ALA A 28 -1.26 6.26 -11.46
CA ALA A 28 -0.55 7.13 -12.39
C ALA A 28 -0.66 6.64 -13.86
N ARG A 29 -0.60 5.33 -14.11
CA ARG A 29 -0.87 4.72 -15.44
C ARG A 29 -2.27 5.06 -15.98
N ARG A 30 -3.22 5.33 -15.09
CA ARG A 30 -4.59 5.77 -15.42
C ARG A 30 -4.75 7.30 -15.50
N GLY A 31 -3.62 8.01 -15.62
CA GLY A 31 -3.57 9.47 -15.82
C GLY A 31 -3.82 10.29 -14.56
N LYS A 32 -3.84 9.67 -13.37
CA LYS A 32 -3.99 10.38 -12.10
C LYS A 32 -2.66 11.00 -11.67
N LYS A 33 -2.71 12.21 -11.09
CA LYS A 33 -1.55 12.83 -10.46
C LYS A 33 -1.42 12.31 -9.02
N VAL A 34 -0.35 11.57 -8.74
CA VAL A 34 -0.19 10.79 -7.51
C VAL A 34 1.09 11.19 -6.78
N ALA A 35 1.00 11.41 -5.47
CA ALA A 35 2.14 11.43 -4.57
C ALA A 35 2.13 10.19 -3.69
N VAL A 36 3.26 9.53 -3.50
CA VAL A 36 3.44 8.48 -2.51
C VAL A 36 4.44 8.93 -1.46
N ILE A 37 4.07 8.85 -0.19
CA ILE A 37 4.85 9.33 0.95
C ILE A 37 5.23 8.14 1.84
N ASP A 38 6.52 8.02 2.16
CA ASP A 38 7.03 7.01 3.09
C ASP A 38 7.01 7.56 4.52
N PHE A 39 6.21 6.93 5.38
CA PHE A 39 6.11 7.27 6.81
C PHE A 39 7.01 6.39 7.69
N ASP A 40 7.78 5.45 7.12
CA ASP A 40 8.67 4.56 7.86
C ASP A 40 10.03 5.21 8.14
N ILE A 41 9.99 6.23 9.00
CA ILE A 41 11.17 7.00 9.39
C ILE A 41 12.22 6.08 10.02
N GLY A 42 13.44 6.15 9.49
CA GLY A 42 14.59 5.35 9.92
C GLY A 42 14.89 4.14 9.02
N LEU A 43 13.90 3.56 8.33
CA LEU A 43 14.11 2.39 7.46
C LEU A 43 14.20 2.77 5.98
N ARG A 44 13.33 3.68 5.49
CA ARG A 44 13.35 4.18 4.12
C ARG A 44 13.42 3.07 3.07
N ASN A 45 12.28 2.41 2.83
CA ASN A 45 12.20 1.29 1.89
C ASN A 45 11.50 1.64 0.57
N LEU A 46 10.65 2.66 0.57
CA LEU A 46 9.82 3.00 -0.58
C LEU A 46 10.66 3.47 -1.78
N ASP A 47 11.65 4.30 -1.56
CA ASP A 47 12.54 4.82 -2.61
C ASP A 47 13.40 3.74 -3.26
N LEU A 48 13.77 2.70 -2.52
CA LEU A 48 14.44 1.51 -3.06
C LEU A 48 13.53 0.75 -4.02
N ILE A 49 12.28 0.47 -3.61
CA ILE A 49 11.30 -0.22 -4.47
C ILE A 49 10.95 0.63 -5.69
N MET A 50 10.92 1.96 -5.54
CA MET A 50 10.68 2.90 -6.63
C MET A 50 11.91 3.16 -7.50
N GLY A 51 13.12 2.70 -7.10
CA GLY A 51 14.37 2.91 -7.82
C GLY A 51 14.80 4.38 -7.93
N CYS A 52 14.52 5.15 -6.89
CA CYS A 52 14.85 6.57 -6.82
C CYS A 52 15.76 6.94 -5.64
N GLU A 53 16.32 5.96 -4.93
CA GLU A 53 17.13 6.15 -3.72
C GLU A 53 18.33 7.11 -3.91
N ARG A 54 18.94 7.09 -5.10
CA ARG A 54 20.08 7.98 -5.43
C ARG A 54 19.67 9.41 -5.79
N ARG A 55 18.37 9.67 -5.88
CA ARG A 55 17.82 10.99 -6.23
C ARG A 55 17.25 11.72 -5.02
N VAL A 56 17.26 11.11 -3.85
CA VAL A 56 16.81 11.72 -2.61
C VAL A 56 17.86 12.71 -2.12
N VAL A 57 17.54 13.99 -2.23
CA VAL A 57 18.35 15.11 -1.69
C VAL A 57 17.74 15.60 -0.38
N TYR A 58 16.43 15.76 -0.36
CA TYR A 58 15.65 16.12 0.80
C TYR A 58 14.57 15.06 1.05
N ASP A 59 14.21 14.89 2.28
CA ASP A 59 13.23 13.91 2.73
C ASP A 59 11.98 14.56 3.35
N PHE A 60 11.01 13.75 3.74
CA PHE A 60 9.75 14.20 4.32
C PHE A 60 9.94 15.04 5.59
N VAL A 61 10.92 14.69 6.44
CA VAL A 61 11.20 15.43 7.67
C VAL A 61 11.78 16.80 7.37
N ASN A 62 12.64 16.94 6.34
CA ASN A 62 13.16 18.25 5.93
C ASN A 62 12.03 19.20 5.50
N VAL A 63 11.00 18.70 4.80
CA VAL A 63 9.83 19.53 4.44
C VAL A 63 9.06 19.95 5.68
N ILE A 64 8.83 19.02 6.63
CA ILE A 64 8.11 19.31 7.88
C ILE A 64 8.86 20.35 8.73
N GLN A 65 10.20 20.28 8.78
CA GLN A 65 11.04 21.21 9.53
C GLN A 65 11.25 22.54 8.84
N GLY A 66 10.88 22.65 7.53
CA GLY A 66 11.08 23.87 6.75
C GLY A 66 12.50 24.04 6.21
N ASP A 67 13.31 22.97 6.23
CA ASP A 67 14.67 22.97 5.68
C ASP A 67 14.67 23.05 4.15
N CYS A 68 13.55 22.65 3.53
CA CYS A 68 13.32 22.74 2.09
C CYS A 68 11.82 22.89 1.76
N THR A 69 11.52 23.26 0.53
CA THR A 69 10.15 23.26 0.01
C THR A 69 9.72 21.85 -0.38
N LEU A 70 8.41 21.58 -0.38
CA LEU A 70 7.85 20.31 -0.87
C LEU A 70 8.33 19.99 -2.29
N LYS A 71 8.34 20.96 -3.17
CA LYS A 71 8.80 20.81 -4.57
C LYS A 71 10.27 20.35 -4.68
N GLN A 72 11.14 20.76 -3.76
CA GLN A 72 12.54 20.33 -3.72
C GLN A 72 12.70 18.90 -3.24
N ALA A 73 11.79 18.41 -2.37
CA ALA A 73 11.83 17.06 -1.82
C ALA A 73 11.07 16.04 -2.69
N LEU A 74 10.08 16.47 -3.46
CA LEU A 74 9.32 15.60 -4.35
C LEU A 74 10.17 15.08 -5.50
N ILE A 75 10.27 13.76 -5.62
CA ILE A 75 11.01 13.08 -6.68
C ILE A 75 10.03 12.60 -7.74
N LYS A 76 10.03 13.21 -8.92
CA LYS A 76 9.23 12.75 -10.07
C LYS A 76 9.73 11.37 -10.54
N ASP A 77 8.83 10.39 -10.71
CA ASP A 77 9.19 9.09 -11.26
C ASP A 77 9.69 9.21 -12.70
N LYS A 78 10.66 8.36 -13.08
CA LYS A 78 11.28 8.40 -14.42
C LYS A 78 10.38 7.78 -15.51
N ARG A 79 9.46 6.90 -15.11
CA ARG A 79 8.63 6.06 -15.98
C ARG A 79 7.22 6.62 -16.13
N LEU A 80 6.73 7.31 -15.09
CA LEU A 80 5.37 7.81 -14.97
C LEU A 80 5.37 9.29 -14.64
N GLU A 81 5.03 10.12 -15.61
CA GLU A 81 5.16 11.59 -15.51
C GLU A 81 4.30 12.23 -14.42
N THR A 82 3.23 11.56 -14.01
CA THR A 82 2.27 12.04 -13.02
C THR A 82 2.50 11.45 -11.63
N LEU A 83 3.57 10.66 -11.43
CA LEU A 83 3.92 10.02 -10.16
C LEU A 83 5.09 10.71 -9.49
N TYR A 84 4.93 10.99 -8.19
CA TYR A 84 5.93 11.63 -7.34
C TYR A 84 6.13 10.85 -6.05
N VAL A 85 7.37 10.77 -5.59
CA VAL A 85 7.78 10.09 -4.36
C VAL A 85 8.30 11.11 -3.36
N LEU A 86 7.83 11.04 -2.12
CA LEU A 86 8.40 11.75 -0.99
C LEU A 86 8.98 10.72 -0.02
N ALA A 87 10.31 10.66 0.05
CA ALA A 87 11.02 9.63 0.80
C ALA A 87 11.02 9.91 2.31
N ALA A 88 11.06 8.84 3.11
CA ALA A 88 11.28 8.95 4.55
C ALA A 88 12.70 9.41 4.87
N SER A 89 12.92 9.95 6.07
CA SER A 89 14.25 10.24 6.58
C SER A 89 14.94 8.98 7.11
N GLN A 90 16.25 8.83 6.82
CA GLN A 90 17.07 7.77 7.40
C GLN A 90 17.75 8.15 8.71
N THR A 91 17.95 9.44 8.94
CA THR A 91 18.82 9.95 10.01
C THR A 91 18.06 10.60 11.17
N ARG A 92 16.74 10.77 11.02
CA ARG A 92 15.89 11.40 12.04
C ARG A 92 15.11 10.36 12.83
N ASP A 93 14.77 10.72 14.05
CA ASP A 93 13.92 9.89 14.91
C ASP A 93 12.46 9.93 14.46
N LYS A 94 11.70 8.88 14.78
CA LYS A 94 10.25 8.78 14.53
C LYS A 94 9.46 9.95 15.13
N ASP A 95 10.01 10.62 16.14
CA ASP A 95 9.42 11.80 16.78
C ASP A 95 9.53 13.09 15.96
N ALA A 96 10.32 13.10 14.90
CA ALA A 96 10.46 14.23 14.00
C ALA A 96 9.17 14.54 13.21
N LEU A 97 8.25 13.58 13.07
CA LEU A 97 6.93 13.80 12.46
C LEU A 97 5.97 14.46 13.48
N SER A 98 5.44 15.62 13.10
CA SER A 98 4.36 16.30 13.85
C SER A 98 3.06 16.28 13.03
N SER A 99 1.92 16.21 13.72
CA SER A 99 0.60 16.22 13.07
C SER A 99 0.40 17.46 12.20
N ASP A 100 0.77 18.64 12.70
CA ASP A 100 0.66 19.90 11.96
C ASP A 100 1.58 19.94 10.73
N GLY A 101 2.79 19.37 10.86
CA GLY A 101 3.72 19.25 9.75
C GLY A 101 3.19 18.35 8.64
N VAL A 102 2.65 17.18 9.02
CA VAL A 102 2.01 16.24 8.08
C VAL A 102 0.81 16.91 7.40
N ARG A 103 -0.09 17.55 8.16
CA ARG A 103 -1.24 18.30 7.62
C ARG A 103 -0.79 19.29 6.57
N ARG A 104 0.19 20.16 6.89
CA ARG A 104 0.70 21.17 5.96
C ARG A 104 1.19 20.57 4.64
N VAL A 105 1.92 19.45 4.70
CA VAL A 105 2.39 18.76 3.48
C VAL A 105 1.22 18.21 2.66
N LEU A 106 0.21 17.60 3.31
CA LEU A 106 -0.98 17.08 2.63
C LEU A 106 -1.81 18.21 1.99
N ASP A 107 -1.98 19.35 2.68
CA ASP A 107 -2.68 20.53 2.18
C ASP A 107 -1.93 21.16 0.98
N GLU A 108 -0.59 21.20 1.02
CA GLU A 108 0.22 21.69 -0.10
C GLU A 108 0.13 20.77 -1.31
N LEU A 109 0.14 19.44 -1.14
CA LEU A 109 -0.11 18.47 -2.22
C LEU A 109 -1.51 18.66 -2.82
N ALA A 110 -2.51 18.89 -2.00
CA ALA A 110 -3.86 19.17 -2.47
C ALA A 110 -3.94 20.48 -3.28
N ALA A 111 -3.26 21.54 -2.83
CA ALA A 111 -3.17 22.81 -3.54
C ALA A 111 -2.41 22.68 -4.88
N GLU A 112 -1.42 21.80 -4.96
CA GLU A 112 -0.68 21.47 -6.18
C GLU A 112 -1.49 20.60 -7.18
N GLY A 113 -2.72 20.22 -6.83
CA GLY A 113 -3.65 19.49 -7.70
C GLY A 113 -3.34 17.99 -7.83
N PHE A 114 -2.81 17.36 -6.80
CA PHE A 114 -2.71 15.89 -6.77
C PHE A 114 -4.12 15.30 -6.64
N ASP A 115 -4.39 14.24 -7.42
CA ASP A 115 -5.64 13.47 -7.31
C ASP A 115 -5.62 12.54 -6.11
N TYR A 116 -4.46 11.90 -5.87
CA TYR A 116 -4.26 10.93 -4.80
C TYR A 116 -2.96 11.16 -4.04
N VAL A 117 -3.02 10.96 -2.73
CA VAL A 117 -1.82 10.84 -1.88
C VAL A 117 -1.85 9.46 -1.23
N ILE A 118 -0.84 8.64 -1.51
CA ILE A 118 -0.68 7.31 -0.90
C ILE A 118 0.29 7.43 0.26
N CYS A 119 -0.17 7.13 1.47
CA CYS A 119 0.65 7.11 2.67
C CYS A 119 1.11 5.67 2.95
N ASP A 120 2.39 5.36 2.72
CA ASP A 120 2.98 4.08 3.10
C ASP A 120 3.29 4.08 4.59
N SER A 121 2.52 3.35 5.39
CA SER A 121 2.69 3.36 6.84
C SER A 121 3.73 2.34 7.30
N PRO A 122 4.48 2.61 8.39
CA PRO A 122 5.20 1.55 9.08
C PRO A 122 4.25 0.48 9.60
N ALA A 123 4.78 -0.68 9.98
CA ALA A 123 3.97 -1.73 10.58
C ALA A 123 3.53 -1.38 12.00
N GLY A 124 2.37 -1.89 12.41
CA GLY A 124 1.87 -1.78 13.77
C GLY A 124 1.14 -0.48 14.07
N ILE A 125 1.20 -0.04 15.32
CA ILE A 125 0.35 1.00 15.89
C ILE A 125 1.16 2.16 16.51
N GLU A 126 2.46 2.23 16.22
CA GLU A 126 3.32 3.30 16.75
C GLU A 126 2.99 4.66 16.12
N LYS A 127 3.60 5.72 16.63
CA LYS A 127 3.34 7.12 16.25
C LYS A 127 3.37 7.35 14.73
N GLY A 128 4.36 6.78 14.01
CA GLY A 128 4.45 6.91 12.55
C GLY A 128 3.26 6.29 11.82
N ALA A 129 2.84 5.08 12.23
CA ALA A 129 1.66 4.42 11.69
C ALA A 129 0.38 5.21 11.99
N HIS A 130 0.25 5.72 13.22
CA HIS A 130 -0.89 6.55 13.62
C HIS A 130 -0.98 7.83 12.76
N LEU A 131 0.13 8.54 12.55
CA LEU A 131 0.14 9.75 11.74
C LEU A 131 -0.18 9.47 10.26
N ALA A 132 0.29 8.34 9.71
CA ALA A 132 -0.05 7.94 8.35
C ALA A 132 -1.56 7.65 8.19
N MET A 133 -2.22 7.10 9.23
CA MET A 133 -3.65 6.79 9.23
C MET A 133 -4.55 8.01 9.55
N TYR A 134 -4.04 8.96 10.32
CA TYR A 134 -4.85 10.02 10.93
C TYR A 134 -5.63 10.86 9.92
N PHE A 135 -5.01 11.21 8.79
CA PHE A 135 -5.61 12.07 7.76
C PHE A 135 -6.28 11.29 6.60
N ALA A 136 -6.31 9.96 6.68
CA ALA A 136 -6.79 9.14 5.58
C ALA A 136 -8.30 9.29 5.33
N ASP A 137 -8.67 9.37 4.06
CA ASP A 137 -10.05 9.24 3.57
C ASP A 137 -10.38 7.77 3.34
N ARG A 138 -9.38 7.00 2.92
CA ARG A 138 -9.49 5.57 2.61
C ARG A 138 -8.30 4.80 3.16
N ALA A 139 -8.51 3.55 3.56
CA ALA A 139 -7.46 2.66 4.02
C ALA A 139 -7.43 1.37 3.20
N VAL A 140 -6.23 0.94 2.82
CA VAL A 140 -5.97 -0.38 2.27
C VAL A 140 -5.21 -1.18 3.34
N VAL A 141 -5.91 -2.12 3.96
CA VAL A 141 -5.35 -3.00 5.00
C VAL A 141 -4.74 -4.21 4.31
N VAL A 142 -3.42 -4.31 4.37
CA VAL A 142 -2.64 -5.38 3.73
C VAL A 142 -2.44 -6.53 4.70
N VAL A 143 -2.85 -7.73 4.29
CA VAL A 143 -2.89 -8.91 5.16
C VAL A 143 -2.33 -10.12 4.43
N ASN A 144 -1.44 -10.87 5.08
CA ASN A 144 -1.19 -12.26 4.69
C ASN A 144 -2.30 -13.12 5.30
N PRO A 145 -2.86 -14.11 4.59
CA PRO A 145 -3.95 -14.94 5.11
C PRO A 145 -3.44 -15.99 6.11
N GLU A 146 -2.86 -15.50 7.20
CA GLU A 146 -2.34 -16.21 8.36
C GLU A 146 -3.03 -15.70 9.63
N VAL A 147 -3.32 -16.58 10.57
CA VAL A 147 -4.06 -16.26 11.80
C VAL A 147 -3.47 -15.06 12.56
N SER A 148 -2.13 -15.00 12.70
CA SER A 148 -1.46 -13.88 13.38
C SER A 148 -1.65 -12.56 12.64
N SER A 149 -1.52 -12.55 11.32
CA SER A 149 -1.66 -11.35 10.50
C SER A 149 -3.10 -10.81 10.52
N VAL A 150 -4.09 -11.72 10.45
CA VAL A 150 -5.51 -11.36 10.52
C VAL A 150 -5.85 -10.76 11.88
N ARG A 151 -5.41 -11.39 12.99
CA ARG A 151 -5.61 -10.88 14.36
C ARG A 151 -4.98 -9.50 14.58
N ASP A 152 -3.75 -9.30 14.10
CA ASP A 152 -3.07 -8.01 14.25
C ASP A 152 -3.77 -6.91 13.43
N SER A 153 -4.43 -7.28 12.32
CA SER A 153 -5.18 -6.35 11.48
C SER A 153 -6.47 -5.86 12.13
N ASP A 154 -7.10 -6.65 12.98
CA ASP A 154 -8.28 -6.23 13.76
C ASP A 154 -7.97 -5.01 14.64
N ARG A 155 -6.76 -4.95 15.22
CA ARG A 155 -6.32 -3.79 16.00
C ARG A 155 -6.17 -2.52 15.15
N ILE A 156 -5.72 -2.68 13.89
CA ILE A 156 -5.62 -1.55 12.94
C ILE A 156 -7.02 -1.02 12.60
N LEU A 157 -8.00 -1.91 12.38
CA LEU A 157 -9.38 -1.51 12.13
C LEU A 157 -9.97 -0.71 13.31
N GLY A 158 -9.69 -1.15 14.55
CA GLY A 158 -10.08 -0.39 15.73
C GLY A 158 -9.50 1.03 15.79
N LEU A 159 -8.25 1.23 15.32
CA LEU A 159 -7.64 2.56 15.23
C LEU A 159 -8.25 3.39 14.10
N LEU A 160 -8.47 2.81 12.93
CA LEU A 160 -9.11 3.48 11.79
C LEU A 160 -10.53 3.96 12.15
N ALA A 161 -11.27 3.15 12.91
CA ALA A 161 -12.61 3.48 13.35
C ALA A 161 -12.67 4.58 14.42
N SER A 162 -11.62 4.77 15.25
CA SER A 162 -11.70 5.60 16.45
C SER A 162 -10.66 6.72 16.56
N LYS A 163 -9.53 6.63 15.82
CA LYS A 163 -8.36 7.49 16.01
C LYS A 163 -7.94 8.21 14.73
N THR A 164 -8.83 8.35 13.78
CA THR A 164 -8.63 9.15 12.57
C THR A 164 -9.30 10.51 12.71
N GLN A 165 -8.83 11.49 11.98
CA GLN A 165 -9.44 12.83 11.96
C GLN A 165 -10.94 12.77 11.62
N ARG A 166 -11.32 11.92 10.66
CA ARG A 166 -12.72 11.73 10.26
C ARG A 166 -13.57 11.20 11.42
N ALA A 167 -13.07 10.21 12.14
CA ALA A 167 -13.75 9.64 13.31
C ALA A 167 -13.91 10.68 14.44
N GLU A 168 -12.85 11.44 14.75
CA GLU A 168 -12.86 12.47 15.79
C GLU A 168 -13.79 13.64 15.46
N GLN A 169 -13.93 13.99 14.17
CA GLN A 169 -14.82 15.06 13.69
C GLN A 169 -16.26 14.62 13.44
N GLY A 170 -16.58 13.33 13.62
CA GLY A 170 -17.91 12.79 13.35
C GLY A 170 -18.29 12.75 11.86
N ASN A 171 -17.32 12.83 10.96
CA ASN A 171 -17.51 12.85 9.50
C ASN A 171 -17.64 11.44 8.87
N GLY A 172 -18.03 10.45 9.69
CA GLY A 172 -18.01 9.04 9.31
C GLY A 172 -16.62 8.42 9.41
N GLY A 173 -16.53 7.09 9.30
CA GLY A 173 -15.27 6.36 9.31
C GLY A 173 -14.47 6.51 8.02
N VAL A 174 -13.24 6.07 8.07
CA VAL A 174 -12.39 5.86 6.89
C VAL A 174 -13.00 4.70 6.07
N LYS A 175 -13.01 4.80 4.75
CA LYS A 175 -13.46 3.70 3.89
C LYS A 175 -12.37 2.64 3.82
N GLU A 176 -12.63 1.49 4.42
CA GLU A 176 -11.66 0.42 4.57
C GLU A 176 -11.77 -0.62 3.46
N HIS A 177 -10.63 -1.13 3.00
CA HIS A 177 -10.51 -2.18 2.00
C HIS A 177 -9.46 -3.18 2.42
N LEU A 178 -9.68 -4.45 2.09
CA LEU A 178 -8.75 -5.54 2.33
C LEU A 178 -7.96 -5.87 1.06
N LEU A 179 -6.64 -6.01 1.19
CA LEU A 179 -5.77 -6.54 0.14
C LEU A 179 -4.97 -7.71 0.71
N LEU A 180 -5.20 -8.90 0.16
CA LEU A 180 -4.48 -10.10 0.53
C LEU A 180 -3.19 -10.24 -0.30
N THR A 181 -2.10 -10.62 0.36
CA THR A 181 -0.79 -10.82 -0.28
C THR A 181 -0.23 -12.20 0.05
N ARG A 182 0.72 -12.66 -0.75
CA ARG A 182 1.33 -14.00 -0.63
C ARG A 182 0.29 -15.11 -0.61
N TYR A 183 -0.78 -14.96 -1.36
CA TYR A 183 -1.85 -15.93 -1.42
C TYR A 183 -1.42 -17.16 -2.23
N SER A 184 -1.73 -18.33 -1.70
CA SER A 184 -1.46 -19.62 -2.37
C SER A 184 -2.68 -20.53 -2.29
N PRO A 185 -3.42 -20.73 -3.39
CA PRO A 185 -4.57 -21.65 -3.43
C PRO A 185 -4.20 -23.07 -2.98
N LYS A 186 -2.97 -23.50 -3.30
CA LYS A 186 -2.48 -24.81 -2.87
C LYS A 186 -2.39 -24.92 -1.34
N ARG A 187 -1.85 -23.90 -0.66
CA ARG A 187 -1.75 -23.88 0.82
C ARG A 187 -3.12 -23.76 1.47
N VAL A 188 -4.08 -23.11 0.81
CA VAL A 188 -5.48 -23.10 1.28
C VAL A 188 -6.08 -24.51 1.21
N ALA A 189 -5.88 -25.23 0.10
CA ALA A 189 -6.38 -26.59 -0.07
C ALA A 189 -5.78 -27.60 0.93
N THR A 190 -4.54 -27.35 1.41
CA THR A 190 -3.88 -28.18 2.45
C THR A 190 -4.20 -27.73 3.88
N GLY A 191 -4.98 -26.66 4.07
CA GLY A 191 -5.29 -26.11 5.40
C GLY A 191 -4.16 -25.32 6.07
N GLU A 192 -3.09 -25.01 5.34
CA GLU A 192 -1.94 -24.23 5.83
C GLU A 192 -2.14 -22.71 5.73
N MET A 193 -3.17 -22.29 5.04
CA MET A 193 -3.48 -20.88 4.79
C MET A 193 -5.00 -20.69 4.84
N MET A 194 -5.45 -19.55 5.36
CA MET A 194 -6.87 -19.18 5.36
C MET A 194 -7.33 -18.84 3.95
N SER A 195 -8.58 -19.19 3.63
CA SER A 195 -9.18 -18.78 2.37
C SER A 195 -9.52 -17.28 2.36
N VAL A 196 -9.76 -16.72 1.17
CA VAL A 196 -10.24 -15.34 1.02
C VAL A 196 -11.53 -15.11 1.80
N ASN A 197 -12.44 -16.09 1.77
CA ASN A 197 -13.73 -16.00 2.46
C ASN A 197 -13.54 -15.99 3.97
N ASP A 198 -12.66 -16.84 4.54
CA ASP A 198 -12.38 -16.86 5.97
C ASP A 198 -11.87 -15.49 6.45
N VAL A 199 -10.91 -14.90 5.73
CA VAL A 199 -10.34 -13.61 6.10
C VAL A 199 -11.38 -12.48 5.96
N LYS A 200 -12.18 -12.52 4.88
CA LYS A 200 -13.27 -11.56 4.66
C LYS A 200 -14.33 -11.65 5.77
N GLU A 201 -14.71 -12.85 6.19
CA GLU A 201 -15.69 -13.07 7.26
C GLU A 201 -15.18 -12.55 8.61
N ILE A 202 -13.91 -12.81 8.93
CA ILE A 202 -13.31 -12.37 10.20
C ILE A 202 -13.17 -10.85 10.27
N LEU A 203 -12.68 -10.22 9.20
CA LEU A 203 -12.39 -8.77 9.21
C LEU A 203 -13.57 -7.90 8.78
N GLY A 204 -14.60 -8.48 8.15
CA GLY A 204 -15.78 -7.74 7.70
C GLY A 204 -15.52 -6.73 6.57
N LEU A 205 -14.42 -6.87 5.83
CA LEU A 205 -13.99 -5.92 4.81
C LEU A 205 -14.18 -6.41 3.39
N ASP A 206 -14.41 -5.47 2.47
CA ASP A 206 -14.40 -5.77 1.04
C ASP A 206 -12.98 -5.96 0.50
N VAL A 207 -12.77 -7.09 -0.21
CA VAL A 207 -11.48 -7.45 -0.80
C VAL A 207 -11.31 -6.74 -2.14
N ILE A 208 -10.33 -5.85 -2.24
CA ILE A 208 -9.99 -5.18 -3.50
C ILE A 208 -8.93 -5.94 -4.31
N GLY A 209 -8.17 -6.84 -3.70
CA GLY A 209 -7.13 -7.59 -4.42
C GLY A 209 -6.66 -8.82 -3.68
N VAL A 210 -6.26 -9.83 -4.45
CA VAL A 210 -5.58 -11.03 -3.97
C VAL A 210 -4.30 -11.21 -4.80
N VAL A 211 -3.18 -10.86 -4.18
CA VAL A 211 -1.85 -10.92 -4.82
C VAL A 211 -1.24 -12.28 -4.53
N PRO A 212 -0.98 -13.11 -5.55
CA PRO A 212 -0.40 -14.43 -5.35
C PRO A 212 1.03 -14.35 -4.82
N GLU A 213 1.47 -15.41 -4.16
CA GLU A 213 2.88 -15.59 -3.83
C GLU A 213 3.68 -15.68 -5.14
N SER A 214 4.69 -14.80 -5.30
CA SER A 214 5.45 -14.68 -6.53
C SER A 214 6.89 -14.24 -6.27
N THR A 215 7.83 -14.89 -6.94
CA THR A 215 9.24 -14.49 -6.97
C THR A 215 9.45 -13.18 -7.71
N ASP A 216 8.53 -12.79 -8.60
CA ASP A 216 8.59 -11.54 -9.35
C ASP A 216 8.53 -10.32 -8.43
N VAL A 217 7.80 -10.42 -7.31
CA VAL A 217 7.72 -9.35 -6.31
C VAL A 217 9.10 -9.05 -5.73
N LEU A 218 9.86 -10.11 -5.39
CA LEU A 218 11.20 -9.96 -4.85
C LEU A 218 12.17 -9.43 -5.91
N SER A 219 12.11 -9.97 -7.12
CA SER A 219 12.95 -9.54 -8.24
C SER A 219 12.70 -8.08 -8.61
N ALA A 220 11.43 -7.65 -8.63
CA ALA A 220 11.01 -6.28 -8.88
C ALA A 220 11.57 -5.33 -7.81
N SER A 221 11.41 -5.69 -6.53
CA SER A 221 11.94 -4.90 -5.40
C SER A 221 13.46 -4.73 -5.48
N ASN A 222 14.19 -5.82 -5.78
CA ASN A 222 15.66 -5.77 -5.90
C ASN A 222 16.15 -4.95 -7.10
N SER A 223 15.34 -4.83 -8.15
CA SER A 223 15.67 -4.03 -9.34
C SER A 223 15.21 -2.57 -9.26
N GLY A 224 14.52 -2.17 -8.19
CA GLY A 224 13.96 -0.83 -8.05
C GLY A 224 12.86 -0.53 -9.08
N VAL A 225 12.09 -1.56 -9.45
CA VAL A 225 10.97 -1.45 -10.39
C VAL A 225 9.71 -2.02 -9.73
N PRO A 226 8.68 -1.21 -9.43
CA PRO A 226 7.43 -1.70 -8.88
C PRO A 226 6.83 -2.85 -9.69
N VAL A 227 6.42 -3.93 -9.03
CA VAL A 227 6.00 -5.17 -9.69
C VAL A 227 4.82 -4.99 -10.66
N ILE A 228 3.96 -4.02 -10.43
CA ILE A 228 2.83 -3.69 -11.34
C ILE A 228 3.30 -3.28 -12.75
N LEU A 229 4.56 -2.86 -12.90
CA LEU A 229 5.14 -2.50 -14.20
C LEU A 229 5.68 -3.71 -14.98
N ASN A 230 5.71 -4.89 -14.37
CA ASN A 230 6.03 -6.15 -15.04
C ASN A 230 4.75 -6.84 -15.52
N GLU A 231 4.29 -6.51 -16.74
CA GLU A 231 3.00 -6.97 -17.29
C GLU A 231 2.87 -8.49 -17.42
N SER A 232 3.99 -9.23 -17.44
CA SER A 232 3.98 -10.70 -17.50
C SER A 232 3.68 -11.36 -16.15
N SER A 233 3.81 -10.63 -15.05
CA SER A 233 3.64 -11.16 -13.68
C SER A 233 2.18 -11.28 -13.27
N ASP A 234 1.81 -12.38 -12.63
CA ASP A 234 0.50 -12.54 -11.99
C ASP A 234 0.28 -11.52 -10.85
N ALA A 235 1.34 -11.20 -10.11
CA ALA A 235 1.29 -10.18 -9.07
C ALA A 235 0.99 -8.79 -9.67
N SER A 236 1.56 -8.47 -10.83
CA SER A 236 1.24 -7.24 -11.57
C SER A 236 -0.24 -7.16 -11.93
N ARG A 237 -0.78 -8.23 -12.50
CA ARG A 237 -2.20 -8.32 -12.87
C ARG A 237 -3.12 -8.21 -11.66
N ALA A 238 -2.72 -8.79 -10.53
CA ALA A 238 -3.48 -8.70 -9.28
C ALA A 238 -3.51 -7.26 -8.72
N TYR A 239 -2.39 -6.54 -8.78
CA TYR A 239 -2.35 -5.14 -8.39
C TYR A 239 -3.13 -4.23 -9.36
N ASP A 240 -3.07 -4.51 -10.65
CA ASP A 240 -3.85 -3.74 -11.65
C ASP A 240 -5.36 -3.88 -11.42
N ASP A 241 -5.84 -5.11 -11.10
CA ASP A 241 -7.22 -5.36 -10.68
C ASP A 241 -7.57 -4.64 -9.37
N ALA A 242 -6.64 -4.61 -8.41
CA ALA A 242 -6.87 -3.90 -7.15
C ALA A 242 -7.03 -2.40 -7.37
N VAL A 243 -6.25 -1.81 -8.26
CA VAL A 243 -6.39 -0.39 -8.66
C VAL A 243 -7.73 -0.15 -9.35
N SER A 244 -8.15 -1.02 -10.26
CA SER A 244 -9.46 -0.91 -10.92
C SER A 244 -10.60 -0.93 -9.90
N ARG A 245 -10.57 -1.84 -8.92
CA ARG A 245 -11.58 -1.89 -7.85
C ARG A 245 -11.50 -0.69 -6.91
N LEU A 246 -10.31 -0.19 -6.64
CA LEU A 246 -10.11 1.03 -5.85
C LEU A 246 -10.77 2.24 -6.54
N LEU A 247 -10.78 2.27 -7.87
CA LEU A 247 -11.45 3.28 -8.70
C LEU A 247 -12.95 3.02 -8.88
N GLY A 248 -13.50 1.92 -8.32
CA GLY A 248 -14.93 1.62 -8.33
C GLY A 248 -15.37 0.65 -9.42
N GLU A 249 -14.44 0.05 -10.17
CA GLU A 249 -14.78 -0.98 -11.15
C GLU A 249 -15.15 -2.30 -10.45
N SER A 250 -16.14 -3.00 -10.98
CA SER A 250 -16.52 -4.33 -10.48
C SER A 250 -15.86 -5.41 -11.35
N LEU A 251 -14.88 -6.08 -10.79
CA LEU A 251 -14.13 -7.15 -11.42
C LEU A 251 -14.15 -8.42 -10.55
N PRO A 252 -14.21 -9.63 -11.15
CA PRO A 252 -14.05 -10.87 -10.37
C PRO A 252 -12.63 -10.97 -9.78
N LEU A 253 -12.50 -11.56 -8.58
CA LEU A 253 -11.19 -11.84 -7.99
C LEU A 253 -10.50 -12.94 -8.79
N ARG A 254 -9.24 -12.70 -9.15
CA ARG A 254 -8.35 -13.69 -9.79
C ARG A 254 -7.45 -14.35 -8.74
N PHE A 255 -6.84 -15.47 -9.10
CA PHE A 255 -5.83 -16.19 -8.32
C PHE A 255 -6.32 -16.78 -6.99
N ILE A 256 -7.65 -16.94 -6.83
CA ILE A 256 -8.26 -17.52 -5.62
C ILE A 256 -8.40 -19.05 -5.70
N ASP A 257 -8.43 -19.61 -6.91
CA ASP A 257 -8.57 -21.04 -7.16
C ASP A 257 -7.25 -21.67 -7.59
N GLU A 258 -7.10 -22.98 -7.33
CA GLU A 258 -5.99 -23.72 -7.93
C GLU A 258 -6.10 -23.68 -9.47
N PRO A 259 -4.96 -23.49 -10.18
CA PRO A 259 -4.97 -23.59 -11.62
C PRO A 259 -5.48 -24.98 -12.02
N LYS A 260 -6.54 -25.04 -12.83
CA LYS A 260 -7.08 -26.31 -13.34
C LYS A 260 -5.94 -27.06 -14.01
N ARG A 261 -5.51 -28.20 -13.45
CA ARG A 261 -4.53 -29.08 -14.10
C ARG A 261 -5.07 -29.39 -15.49
N GLY A 262 -4.30 -29.04 -16.52
CA GLY A 262 -4.65 -29.33 -17.91
C GLY A 262 -4.94 -30.83 -18.07
N PHE A 263 -5.87 -31.17 -18.96
CA PHE A 263 -6.33 -32.53 -19.22
C PHE A 263 -5.18 -33.55 -19.37
N PHE A 264 -4.06 -33.13 -19.98
CA PHE A 264 -2.86 -33.96 -20.16
C PHE A 264 -2.10 -34.27 -18.87
N ALA A 265 -2.10 -33.39 -17.86
CA ALA A 265 -1.44 -33.67 -16.58
C ALA A 265 -2.23 -34.68 -15.71
N ARG A 266 -3.52 -34.88 -15.99
CA ARG A 266 -4.35 -35.93 -15.37
C ARG A 266 -4.11 -37.33 -15.96
N MET A 267 -3.64 -37.43 -17.20
CA MET A 267 -3.40 -38.72 -17.90
C MET A 267 -2.01 -39.28 -17.67
N PHE A 268 -1.01 -38.47 -17.27
CA PHE A 268 0.39 -38.90 -17.14
C PHE A 268 1.00 -38.64 -15.75
N GLY A 269 0.20 -38.26 -14.76
CA GLY A 269 0.64 -38.07 -13.36
C GLY A 269 0.02 -39.15 -12.48
N GLY A 270 0.58 -40.34 -12.52
CA GLY A 270 0.37 -41.42 -11.58
C GLY A 270 1.57 -41.56 -10.66
#